data_1a62c82f0fb5fe3814b5ac231ebea8e3
#
_entry.id   1a62c82f0fb5fe3814b5ac231ebea8e3
#
_cell.length_a   1.000
_cell.length_b   1.000
_cell.length_c   1.000
_cell.angle_alpha   90.00
_cell.angle_beta   90.00
_cell.angle_gamma   90.00
#
_symmetry.space_group_name_H-M   'P 1'
#
loop_
_entity.id
_entity.type
_entity.pdbx_description
1 polymer ?
#
loop_
_entity_poly.entity_id
_entity_poly.type
_entity_poly.pdbx_seq_one_letter_code
_entity_poly.pdbx_strand_id
1 'polypeptide(L)'
;MMMKKSTKFMLSIVATAIALTGFNASAEEQEDGINIGGAVRVNYGYKDYSEASKDKGGDLTFDMAAIKFNGKKGDWGLAAEYRFTSSTDYIKYGYGIYNIDPEWQLQFGINKVPFGNREFISNSWWFGIPYYLGFEDDHDVGVKAVYNSGGWHTDLAFYKNAEYGPTENKRYATDLYTGTINGTEYNNEETNQVNVRQTYTAEHEGGQTTFGGSVQYGQIYNNKTGNTGDSYAAALHLDSSYNGWNLQLQAMQYEYDAADSVDSNKIGVSVVSWQYEIASKGQAYSANIAKTFKTDWGSVKCYNDFGLMTPDVDDSSYDNSMQNVTGCAVSAGPTYTMIDFVMGKNMTFSTANNDHVGLPEMGDDWDKRVNINFGYYF
;
A
#
# COMPACT_ATOMS: atom_id res chain seq x y z
N MET A 1 53.96 9.45 36.05
CA MET A 1 52.58 9.16 36.48
C MET A 1 51.66 9.54 35.32
N MET A 2 51.41 8.58 34.41
CA MET A 2 50.61 8.78 33.20
C MET A 2 49.16 8.36 33.45
N MET A 3 48.26 9.30 33.42
CA MET A 3 46.83 9.01 33.47
C MET A 3 46.33 8.53 32.12
N LYS A 4 45.86 7.27 32.03
CA LYS A 4 45.12 6.72 30.91
C LYS A 4 43.72 7.35 30.87
N LYS A 5 43.37 8.08 29.80
CA LYS A 5 41.98 8.46 29.51
C LYS A 5 41.27 7.25 28.92
N SER A 6 40.28 6.75 29.63
CA SER A 6 39.32 5.74 29.18
C SER A 6 38.27 6.43 28.33
N THR A 7 38.26 6.16 27.03
CA THR A 7 37.20 6.58 26.12
C THR A 7 36.03 5.59 26.29
N LYS A 8 34.96 6.04 26.96
CA LYS A 8 33.69 5.30 27.01
C LYS A 8 33.01 5.52 25.68
N PHE A 9 32.87 4.47 24.88
CA PHE A 9 31.95 4.38 23.77
C PHE A 9 30.54 4.36 24.35
N MET A 10 29.79 5.45 24.27
CA MET A 10 28.34 5.47 24.47
C MET A 10 27.70 5.01 23.18
N LEU A 11 27.21 3.80 23.16
CA LEU A 11 26.23 3.35 22.18
C LEU A 11 24.90 4.03 22.54
N SER A 12 24.56 5.12 21.88
CA SER A 12 23.20 5.67 21.95
C SER A 12 22.31 4.83 21.06
N ILE A 13 21.58 3.88 21.66
CA ILE A 13 20.46 3.21 21.01
C ILE A 13 19.34 4.23 20.93
N VAL A 14 19.22 4.93 19.82
CA VAL A 14 18.02 5.69 19.49
C VAL A 14 17.01 4.67 18.96
N ALA A 15 16.15 4.17 19.85
CA ALA A 15 14.96 3.42 19.46
C ALA A 15 13.98 4.42 18.83
N THR A 16 14.05 4.58 17.52
CA THR A 16 13.04 5.32 16.77
C THR A 16 11.80 4.44 16.70
N ALA A 17 10.85 4.68 17.59
CA ALA A 17 9.50 4.14 17.46
C ALA A 17 8.91 4.69 16.15
N ILE A 18 8.76 3.84 15.13
CA ILE A 18 8.00 4.17 13.93
C ILE A 18 6.52 4.17 14.36
N ALA A 19 6.09 5.29 14.93
CA ALA A 19 4.68 5.58 14.98
C ALA A 19 4.24 5.84 13.53
N LEU A 20 3.26 5.08 13.04
CA LEU A 20 2.46 5.42 11.87
C LEU A 20 1.58 6.63 12.23
N THR A 21 2.20 7.77 12.44
CA THR A 21 1.56 9.07 12.60
C THR A 21 2.23 9.97 11.59
N GLY A 22 1.44 10.70 10.83
CA GLY A 22 1.89 11.61 9.81
C GLY A 22 3.12 12.41 10.26
N PHE A 23 4.10 12.48 9.38
CA PHE A 23 5.30 13.28 9.57
C PHE A 23 4.91 14.75 9.73
N ASN A 24 4.74 15.20 10.97
CA ASN A 24 5.00 16.57 11.31
C ASN A 24 6.53 16.67 11.46
N ALA A 25 7.20 16.96 10.38
CA ALA A 25 8.60 17.30 10.39
C ALA A 25 8.79 18.65 11.10
N SER A 26 9.00 18.62 12.39
CA SER A 26 9.90 19.60 12.97
C SER A 26 11.28 19.24 12.39
N ALA A 27 11.81 20.08 11.52
CA ALA A 27 13.09 19.90 10.88
C ALA A 27 14.22 19.95 11.93
N GLU A 28 14.51 18.80 12.58
CA GLU A 28 15.87 18.53 13.02
C GLU A 28 16.65 18.26 11.73
N GLU A 29 17.66 19.07 11.48
CA GLU A 29 18.59 18.89 10.35
C GLU A 29 19.18 17.49 10.45
N GLN A 30 18.71 16.56 9.63
CA GLN A 30 19.25 15.20 9.60
C GLN A 30 20.71 15.30 9.13
N GLU A 31 21.66 14.92 9.96
CA GLU A 31 23.09 14.92 9.61
C GLU A 31 23.33 14.03 8.38
N ASP A 32 24.32 14.40 7.56
CA ASP A 32 24.77 13.58 6.43
C ASP A 32 25.13 12.17 6.91
N GLY A 33 24.60 11.16 6.23
CA GLY A 33 24.85 9.76 6.60
C GLY A 33 23.89 8.78 5.95
N ILE A 34 24.08 7.51 6.30
CA ILE A 34 23.20 6.41 5.89
C ILE A 34 22.68 5.74 7.15
N ASN A 35 21.35 5.63 7.24
CA ASN A 35 20.68 4.85 8.27
C ASN A 35 20.21 3.53 7.65
N ILE A 36 20.48 2.43 8.35
CA ILE A 36 20.02 1.09 7.99
C ILE A 36 19.02 0.66 9.04
N GLY A 37 17.86 0.23 8.59
CA GLY A 37 16.80 -0.33 9.42
C GLY A 37 16.22 -1.58 8.77
N GLY A 38 15.20 -2.15 9.40
CA GLY A 38 14.57 -3.31 8.84
C GLY A 38 13.47 -3.87 9.71
N ALA A 39 12.96 -5.04 9.32
CA ALA A 39 11.95 -5.76 10.07
C ALA A 39 12.05 -7.26 9.85
N VAL A 40 11.58 -8.02 10.83
CA VAL A 40 11.27 -9.45 10.68
C VAL A 40 9.85 -9.65 11.18
N ARG A 41 9.01 -10.34 10.38
CA ARG A 41 7.62 -10.58 10.72
C ARG A 41 7.24 -12.05 10.58
N VAL A 42 6.31 -12.48 11.43
CA VAL A 42 5.61 -13.76 11.34
C VAL A 42 4.11 -13.53 11.36
N ASN A 43 3.37 -14.41 10.72
CA ASN A 43 1.93 -14.27 10.57
C ASN A 43 1.22 -15.57 10.95
N TYR A 44 0.23 -15.47 11.85
CA TYR A 44 -0.71 -16.54 12.13
C TYR A 44 -2.03 -16.24 11.42
N GLY A 45 -2.59 -17.23 10.72
CA GLY A 45 -3.86 -17.14 10.02
C GLY A 45 -4.76 -18.34 10.28
N TYR A 46 -6.03 -18.06 10.62
CA TYR A 46 -7.09 -19.05 10.71
C TYR A 46 -8.23 -18.68 9.77
N LYS A 47 -8.65 -19.62 8.90
CA LYS A 47 -9.68 -19.42 7.87
C LYS A 47 -10.87 -20.34 8.16
N ASP A 48 -12.08 -19.79 8.35
CA ASP A 48 -13.28 -20.58 8.61
C ASP A 48 -13.82 -21.30 7.34
N TYR A 49 -13.41 -20.83 6.17
CA TYR A 49 -13.77 -21.40 4.87
C TYR A 49 -12.78 -22.47 4.37
N SER A 50 -11.80 -22.88 5.17
CA SER A 50 -10.82 -23.91 4.82
C SER A 50 -10.82 -25.04 5.83
N GLU A 51 -11.25 -26.23 5.44
CA GLU A 51 -11.24 -27.42 6.31
C GLU A 51 -9.83 -27.71 6.85
N ALA A 52 -8.80 -27.61 5.96
CA ALA A 52 -7.41 -27.79 6.38
C ALA A 52 -6.97 -26.76 7.45
N SER A 53 -7.47 -25.53 7.41
CA SER A 53 -7.20 -24.50 8.42
C SER A 53 -7.92 -24.83 9.74
N LYS A 54 -9.17 -25.30 9.66
CA LYS A 54 -9.95 -25.73 10.85
C LYS A 54 -9.29 -26.90 11.55
N ASP A 55 -8.93 -27.93 10.81
CA ASP A 55 -8.32 -29.17 11.34
C ASP A 55 -6.99 -28.91 12.06
N LYS A 56 -6.18 -27.98 11.54
CA LYS A 56 -4.90 -27.60 12.13
C LYS A 56 -5.00 -26.53 13.22
N GLY A 57 -6.13 -25.87 13.35
CA GLY A 57 -6.27 -24.69 14.21
C GLY A 57 -5.51 -23.47 13.69
N GLY A 58 -5.40 -23.31 12.38
CA GLY A 58 -4.66 -22.25 11.72
C GLY A 58 -3.20 -22.61 11.39
N ASP A 59 -2.48 -21.63 10.79
CA ASP A 59 -1.09 -21.76 10.39
C ASP A 59 -0.27 -20.58 10.89
N LEU A 60 0.93 -20.85 11.42
CA LEU A 60 1.95 -19.83 11.70
C LEU A 60 3.01 -19.87 10.60
N THR A 61 3.24 -18.76 9.92
CA THR A 61 4.14 -18.68 8.78
C THR A 61 5.13 -17.53 8.93
N PHE A 62 6.29 -17.66 8.29
CA PHE A 62 7.16 -16.53 8.06
C PHE A 62 6.47 -15.57 7.09
N ASP A 63 6.33 -14.29 7.50
CA ASP A 63 5.72 -13.26 6.66
C ASP A 63 6.81 -12.60 5.80
N MET A 64 7.72 -11.87 6.44
CA MET A 64 8.83 -11.25 5.72
C MET A 64 10.03 -10.89 6.60
N ALA A 65 11.19 -10.69 5.96
CA ALA A 65 12.28 -9.85 6.44
C ALA A 65 12.49 -8.68 5.47
N ALA A 66 12.77 -7.49 5.98
CA ALA A 66 13.05 -6.31 5.18
C ALA A 66 14.37 -5.66 5.61
N ILE A 67 15.08 -5.09 4.63
CA ILE A 67 16.22 -4.20 4.85
C ILE A 67 15.86 -2.85 4.24
N LYS A 68 16.02 -1.78 5.02
CA LYS A 68 15.76 -0.39 4.62
C LYS A 68 17.04 0.42 4.66
N PHE A 69 17.19 1.29 3.67
CA PHE A 69 18.27 2.26 3.59
C PHE A 69 17.67 3.66 3.43
N ASN A 70 18.08 4.58 4.28
CA ASN A 70 17.80 6.00 4.14
C ASN A 70 19.10 6.76 4.23
N GLY A 71 19.41 7.57 3.23
CA GLY A 71 20.64 8.33 3.16
C GLY A 71 20.39 9.79 2.88
N LYS A 72 21.28 10.67 3.41
CA LYS A 72 21.31 12.10 3.10
C LYS A 72 22.75 12.54 2.90
N LYS A 73 22.97 13.42 1.93
CA LYS A 73 24.24 14.13 1.70
C LYS A 73 23.95 15.49 1.06
N GLY A 74 23.98 16.54 1.86
CA GLY A 74 23.57 17.87 1.42
C GLY A 74 22.12 17.87 0.94
N ASP A 75 21.87 18.35 -0.27
CA ASP A 75 20.53 18.40 -0.88
C ASP A 75 20.07 17.05 -1.46
N TRP A 76 20.95 16.06 -1.50
CA TRP A 76 20.66 14.73 -2.05
C TRP A 76 20.21 13.75 -0.96
N GLY A 77 19.30 12.86 -1.33
CA GLY A 77 18.84 11.77 -0.49
C GLY A 77 18.70 10.47 -1.27
N LEU A 78 18.53 9.38 -0.51
CA LEU A 78 18.26 8.04 -1.00
C LEU A 78 17.25 7.37 -0.06
N ALA A 79 16.27 6.68 -0.61
CA ALA A 79 15.40 5.77 0.13
C ALA A 79 15.28 4.45 -0.63
N ALA A 80 15.43 3.33 0.06
CA ALA A 80 15.24 2.00 -0.53
C ALA A 80 14.76 1.00 0.52
N GLU A 81 13.92 0.05 0.09
CA GLU A 81 13.49 -1.09 0.89
C GLU A 81 13.47 -2.35 0.03
N TYR A 82 14.17 -3.39 0.50
CA TYR A 82 14.13 -4.73 -0.09
C TYR A 82 13.49 -5.72 0.87
N ARG A 83 12.59 -6.57 0.35
CA ARG A 83 11.84 -7.56 1.13
C ARG A 83 12.13 -8.97 0.68
N PHE A 84 12.27 -9.87 1.66
CA PHE A 84 12.30 -11.32 1.50
C PHE A 84 11.04 -11.88 2.13
N THR A 85 10.27 -12.68 1.40
CA THR A 85 9.07 -13.36 1.89
C THR A 85 9.25 -14.88 1.79
N SER A 86 8.26 -15.66 2.20
CA SER A 86 8.30 -17.12 2.06
C SER A 86 8.20 -17.60 0.61
N SER A 87 7.65 -16.79 -0.30
CA SER A 87 7.38 -17.17 -1.70
C SER A 87 8.21 -16.39 -2.72
N THR A 88 8.70 -15.20 -2.37
CA THR A 88 9.40 -14.31 -3.30
C THR A 88 10.26 -13.29 -2.56
N ASP A 89 11.08 -12.57 -3.31
CA ASP A 89 11.85 -11.41 -2.85
C ASP A 89 11.75 -10.29 -3.89
N TYR A 90 11.70 -9.04 -3.44
CA TYR A 90 11.51 -7.89 -4.31
C TYR A 90 12.01 -6.59 -3.68
N ILE A 91 12.31 -5.61 -4.53
CA ILE A 91 12.45 -4.22 -4.12
C ILE A 91 11.03 -3.63 -3.95
N LYS A 92 10.74 -3.07 -2.76
CA LYS A 92 9.48 -2.34 -2.57
C LYS A 92 9.56 -0.95 -3.19
N TYR A 93 10.66 -0.25 -2.91
CA TYR A 93 10.99 1.05 -3.48
C TYR A 93 12.50 1.25 -3.49
N GLY A 94 12.97 2.11 -4.39
CA GLY A 94 14.38 2.48 -4.50
C GLY A 94 14.53 3.74 -5.34
N TYR A 95 14.67 4.91 -4.68
CA TYR A 95 14.71 6.17 -5.39
C TYR A 95 15.71 7.16 -4.78
N GLY A 96 16.27 7.99 -5.66
CA GLY A 96 17.04 9.17 -5.27
C GLY A 96 16.12 10.35 -5.01
N ILE A 97 16.57 11.26 -4.17
CA ILE A 97 15.89 12.48 -3.75
C ILE A 97 16.81 13.67 -4.03
N TYR A 98 16.26 14.75 -4.56
CA TYR A 98 16.93 16.04 -4.67
C TYR A 98 16.03 17.14 -4.11
N ASN A 99 16.46 17.80 -3.05
CA ASN A 99 15.76 18.93 -2.46
C ASN A 99 16.23 20.21 -3.18
N ILE A 100 15.33 20.82 -3.96
CA ILE A 100 15.62 22.05 -4.71
C ILE A 100 15.67 23.23 -3.74
N ASP A 101 14.68 23.29 -2.86
CA ASP A 101 14.50 24.26 -1.79
C ASP A 101 13.60 23.68 -0.70
N PRO A 102 13.24 24.43 0.37
CA PRO A 102 12.38 23.93 1.44
C PRO A 102 10.97 23.50 1.01
N GLU A 103 10.48 23.99 -0.13
CA GLU A 103 9.14 23.69 -0.63
C GLU A 103 9.14 22.59 -1.70
N TRP A 104 10.21 22.47 -2.51
CA TRP A 104 10.28 21.59 -3.67
C TRP A 104 11.29 20.45 -3.51
N GLN A 105 10.85 19.25 -3.83
CA GLN A 105 11.65 18.03 -3.87
C GLN A 105 11.40 17.26 -5.17
N LEU A 106 12.45 16.70 -5.77
CA LEU A 106 12.35 15.72 -6.85
C LEU A 106 12.70 14.33 -6.34
N GLN A 107 11.98 13.32 -6.82
CA GLN A 107 12.25 11.92 -6.59
C GLN A 107 12.37 11.20 -7.93
N PHE A 108 13.33 10.28 -8.06
CA PHE A 108 13.57 9.54 -9.31
C PHE A 108 13.99 8.10 -9.01
N GLY A 109 13.41 7.15 -9.71
CA GLY A 109 13.56 5.70 -9.50
C GLY A 109 12.23 5.05 -9.22
N ILE A 110 12.25 3.92 -8.49
CA ILE A 110 11.04 3.24 -8.04
C ILE A 110 10.50 4.00 -6.84
N ASN A 111 9.51 4.84 -7.05
CA ASN A 111 8.93 5.66 -5.98
C ASN A 111 7.39 5.55 -5.97
N LYS A 112 6.81 5.89 -4.81
CA LYS A 112 5.37 5.74 -4.57
C LYS A 112 4.54 6.58 -5.53
N VAL A 113 3.60 5.93 -6.21
CA VAL A 113 2.58 6.56 -7.06
C VAL A 113 1.66 7.42 -6.18
N PRO A 114 1.49 8.73 -6.51
CA PRO A 114 0.71 9.63 -5.68
C PRO A 114 -0.79 9.51 -6.01
N PHE A 115 -1.50 8.65 -5.28
CA PHE A 115 -2.94 8.46 -5.44
C PHE A 115 -3.63 8.26 -4.08
N GLY A 116 -4.81 8.84 -3.89
CA GLY A 116 -5.66 8.64 -2.72
C GLY A 116 -5.06 9.11 -1.39
N ASN A 117 -5.54 8.51 -0.30
CA ASN A 117 -5.00 8.74 1.03
C ASN A 117 -3.59 8.15 1.16
N ARG A 118 -2.71 8.88 1.83
CA ARG A 118 -1.39 8.40 2.24
C ARG A 118 -1.45 7.97 3.72
N GLU A 119 -0.64 7.11 4.22
CA GLU A 119 0.28 6.13 3.60
C GLU A 119 -0.51 4.93 3.09
N PHE A 120 -1.57 4.57 3.79
CA PHE A 120 -2.51 3.51 3.52
C PHE A 120 -3.93 4.00 3.76
N ILE A 121 -4.87 3.49 2.97
CA ILE A 121 -6.30 3.62 3.23
C ILE A 121 -6.80 2.51 4.18
N SER A 122 -5.91 1.88 4.95
CA SER A 122 -6.23 0.85 5.93
C SER A 122 -5.39 1.02 7.20
N ASN A 123 -5.94 0.60 8.34
CA ASN A 123 -5.23 0.54 9.62
C ASN A 123 -4.71 -0.86 9.93
N SER A 124 -5.27 -1.89 9.27
CA SER A 124 -5.00 -3.31 9.48
C SER A 124 -3.77 -3.78 8.71
N TRP A 125 -3.33 -5.03 8.98
CA TRP A 125 -2.36 -5.73 8.15
C TRP A 125 -2.90 -5.98 6.72
N TRP A 126 -4.22 -6.08 6.61
CA TRP A 126 -4.92 -6.15 5.35
C TRP A 126 -5.02 -4.74 4.73
N PHE A 127 -4.64 -4.65 3.47
CA PHE A 127 -4.79 -3.41 2.73
C PHE A 127 -6.26 -3.10 2.46
N GLY A 128 -6.55 -1.86 2.07
CA GLY A 128 -7.84 -1.49 1.51
C GLY A 128 -8.09 -2.15 0.14
N ILE A 129 -9.33 -2.16 -0.33
CA ILE A 129 -9.65 -2.66 -1.67
C ILE A 129 -8.83 -1.97 -2.78
N PRO A 130 -8.54 -0.64 -2.71
CA PRO A 130 -7.72 0.02 -3.72
C PRO A 130 -6.33 -0.61 -3.94
N TYR A 131 -5.73 -1.25 -2.93
CA TYR A 131 -4.47 -1.98 -3.10
C TYR A 131 -4.59 -3.13 -4.09
N TYR A 132 -5.67 -3.89 -4.01
CA TYR A 132 -5.94 -5.02 -4.89
C TYR A 132 -6.40 -4.63 -6.29
N LEU A 133 -6.61 -3.33 -6.51
CA LEU A 133 -6.96 -2.74 -7.80
C LEU A 133 -5.78 -1.99 -8.46
N GLY A 134 -4.62 -1.84 -7.76
CA GLY A 134 -3.45 -1.12 -8.26
C GLY A 134 -3.38 0.37 -7.88
N PHE A 135 -4.09 0.81 -6.80
CA PHE A 135 -4.21 2.24 -6.47
C PHE A 135 -3.83 2.61 -5.02
N GLU A 136 -3.38 1.68 -4.20
CA GLU A 136 -2.91 1.95 -2.84
C GLU A 136 -1.48 1.44 -2.66
N ASP A 137 -0.59 2.30 -2.16
CA ASP A 137 0.82 2.01 -1.89
C ASP A 137 1.57 1.40 -3.09
N ASP A 138 1.15 1.82 -4.27
CA ASP A 138 1.77 1.47 -5.54
C ASP A 138 3.12 2.18 -5.74
N HIS A 139 4.06 1.55 -6.47
CA HIS A 139 5.43 2.03 -6.65
C HIS A 139 5.93 1.74 -8.06
N ASP A 140 6.12 2.77 -8.85
CA ASP A 140 6.51 2.70 -10.26
C ASP A 140 7.86 3.36 -10.54
N VAL A 141 8.43 3.03 -11.72
CA VAL A 141 9.68 3.62 -12.22
C VAL A 141 9.42 4.94 -12.92
N GLY A 142 9.83 6.04 -12.28
CA GLY A 142 9.60 7.35 -12.84
C GLY A 142 10.22 8.50 -12.08
N VAL A 143 9.67 9.69 -12.31
CA VAL A 143 10.06 10.95 -11.70
C VAL A 143 8.84 11.61 -11.07
N LYS A 144 8.98 12.08 -9.84
CA LYS A 144 7.95 12.79 -9.10
C LYS A 144 8.49 14.10 -8.53
N ALA A 145 7.76 15.20 -8.78
CA ALA A 145 7.96 16.48 -8.10
C ALA A 145 6.97 16.58 -6.94
N VAL A 146 7.47 16.96 -5.78
CA VAL A 146 6.69 17.15 -4.55
C VAL A 146 6.80 18.60 -4.12
N TYR A 147 5.66 19.26 -3.91
CA TYR A 147 5.59 20.64 -3.43
C TYR A 147 4.81 20.72 -2.11
N ASN A 148 5.37 21.45 -1.14
CA ASN A 148 4.75 21.66 0.18
C ASN A 148 4.80 23.14 0.54
N SER A 149 3.66 23.79 0.77
CA SER A 149 3.61 25.16 1.24
C SER A 149 2.28 25.48 1.91
N GLY A 150 2.30 26.06 3.10
CA GLY A 150 1.12 26.62 3.77
C GLY A 150 -0.06 25.66 3.96
N GLY A 151 0.20 24.38 4.26
CA GLY A 151 -0.82 23.34 4.38
C GLY A 151 -1.17 22.65 3.04
N TRP A 152 -0.76 23.22 1.92
CA TRP A 152 -0.87 22.58 0.60
C TRP A 152 0.24 21.55 0.38
N HIS A 153 -0.14 20.41 -0.20
CA HIS A 153 0.79 19.40 -0.68
C HIS A 153 0.38 18.97 -2.09
N THR A 154 1.31 19.04 -3.02
CA THR A 154 1.09 18.67 -4.44
C THR A 154 2.13 17.65 -4.87
N ASP A 155 1.68 16.57 -5.49
CA ASP A 155 2.53 15.63 -6.22
C ASP A 155 2.21 15.72 -7.72
N LEU A 156 3.27 15.82 -8.53
CA LEU A 156 3.21 15.70 -9.98
C LEU A 156 4.17 14.60 -10.39
N ALA A 157 3.70 13.54 -11.04
CA ALA A 157 4.55 12.41 -11.37
C ALA A 157 4.35 11.95 -12.82
N PHE A 158 5.43 11.41 -13.37
CA PHE A 158 5.44 10.64 -14.60
C PHE A 158 6.16 9.32 -14.35
N TYR A 159 5.50 8.22 -14.66
CA TYR A 159 6.06 6.87 -14.59
C TYR A 159 6.15 6.28 -15.99
N LYS A 160 7.30 5.68 -16.30
CA LYS A 160 7.48 5.07 -17.61
C LYS A 160 6.81 3.71 -17.69
N ASN A 161 6.88 2.94 -16.61
CA ASN A 161 6.32 1.59 -16.47
C ASN A 161 6.30 1.19 -14.99
N ALA A 162 5.63 0.08 -14.68
CA ALA A 162 5.65 -0.56 -13.38
C ALA A 162 7.09 -0.87 -12.90
N GLU A 163 7.27 -1.17 -11.62
CA GLU A 163 8.57 -1.42 -10.99
C GLU A 163 9.25 -2.69 -11.51
N TYR A 164 8.48 -3.65 -12.07
CA TYR A 164 8.96 -4.87 -12.71
C TYR A 164 8.35 -5.06 -14.10
N GLY A 165 8.94 -5.97 -14.90
CA GLY A 165 8.39 -6.34 -16.20
C GLY A 165 7.02 -7.02 -16.09
N PRO A 166 6.19 -6.98 -17.14
CA PRO A 166 4.79 -7.39 -17.09
C PRO A 166 4.59 -8.90 -16.87
N THR A 167 5.59 -9.73 -17.15
CA THR A 167 5.56 -11.19 -16.90
C THR A 167 6.02 -11.58 -15.50
N GLU A 168 6.58 -10.63 -14.75
CA GLU A 168 7.04 -10.87 -13.39
C GLU A 168 5.87 -10.72 -12.40
N ASN A 169 5.82 -11.65 -11.45
CA ASN A 169 4.86 -11.60 -10.35
C ASN A 169 5.52 -11.35 -9.00
N LYS A 170 6.85 -11.17 -8.99
CA LYS A 170 7.65 -10.89 -7.79
C LYS A 170 7.65 -9.40 -7.51
N ARG A 171 6.53 -8.86 -7.05
CA ARG A 171 6.33 -7.43 -6.83
C ARG A 171 5.59 -7.14 -5.54
N TYR A 172 5.70 -5.92 -5.07
CA TYR A 172 5.02 -5.51 -3.85
C TYR A 172 3.59 -5.04 -4.12
N ALA A 173 3.41 -4.13 -5.07
CA ALA A 173 2.11 -3.56 -5.41
C ALA A 173 1.36 -4.40 -6.45
N THR A 174 0.10 -4.08 -6.67
CA THR A 174 -0.73 -4.72 -7.69
C THR A 174 -0.59 -3.97 -9.00
N ASP A 175 -0.10 -4.67 -10.03
CA ASP A 175 0.05 -4.13 -11.39
C ASP A 175 -0.49 -5.10 -12.45
N LEU A 176 -0.62 -4.61 -13.69
CA LEU A 176 -1.04 -5.42 -14.82
C LEU A 176 -0.08 -6.58 -15.07
N TYR A 177 -0.64 -7.73 -15.42
CA TYR A 177 0.11 -8.97 -15.62
C TYR A 177 -0.04 -9.48 -17.05
N THR A 178 1.09 -9.84 -17.67
CA THR A 178 1.16 -10.57 -18.94
C THR A 178 1.37 -12.06 -18.67
N GLY A 179 0.38 -12.86 -19.00
CA GLY A 179 0.39 -14.32 -18.80
C GLY A 179 -1.00 -14.91 -18.83
N THR A 180 -1.14 -16.17 -18.38
CA THR A 180 -2.43 -16.85 -18.35
C THR A 180 -2.97 -16.93 -16.93
N ILE A 181 -4.18 -16.45 -16.71
CA ILE A 181 -4.93 -16.55 -15.44
C ILE A 181 -6.26 -17.22 -15.75
N ASN A 182 -6.61 -18.29 -15.05
CA ASN A 182 -7.88 -19.00 -15.20
C ASN A 182 -8.24 -19.38 -16.66
N GLY A 183 -7.21 -19.64 -17.49
CA GLY A 183 -7.38 -19.97 -18.90
C GLY A 183 -7.51 -18.78 -19.85
N THR A 184 -7.57 -17.54 -19.33
CA THR A 184 -7.55 -16.31 -20.13
C THR A 184 -6.12 -15.81 -20.30
N GLU A 185 -5.72 -15.52 -21.55
CA GLU A 185 -4.40 -14.97 -21.88
C GLU A 185 -4.46 -13.42 -21.82
N TYR A 186 -3.60 -12.84 -20.99
CA TYR A 186 -3.39 -11.39 -20.87
C TYR A 186 -2.04 -11.01 -21.49
N ASN A 187 -2.00 -9.86 -22.17
CA ASN A 187 -0.80 -9.37 -22.84
C ASN A 187 -0.55 -7.88 -22.54
N ASN A 188 -1.00 -7.44 -21.37
CA ASN A 188 -1.07 -6.04 -20.99
C ASN A 188 0.14 -5.61 -20.17
N GLU A 189 0.64 -4.40 -20.45
CA GLU A 189 1.74 -3.76 -19.74
C GLU A 189 1.42 -2.29 -19.52
N GLU A 190 1.59 -1.82 -18.29
CA GLU A 190 1.46 -0.40 -17.95
C GLU A 190 2.63 0.41 -18.51
N THR A 191 2.31 1.57 -19.09
CA THR A 191 3.34 2.47 -19.63
C THR A 191 2.85 3.91 -19.69
N ASN A 192 3.80 4.87 -19.63
CA ASN A 192 3.54 6.31 -19.82
C ASN A 192 2.41 6.85 -18.93
N GLN A 193 2.53 6.68 -17.62
CA GLN A 193 1.54 7.11 -16.63
C GLN A 193 1.85 8.51 -16.09
N VAL A 194 0.84 9.35 -15.96
CA VAL A 194 0.90 10.68 -15.34
C VAL A 194 -0.05 10.73 -14.16
N ASN A 195 0.45 11.24 -13.03
CA ASN A 195 -0.33 11.39 -11.80
C ASN A 195 -0.29 12.83 -11.31
N VAL A 196 -1.43 13.30 -10.84
CA VAL A 196 -1.55 14.55 -10.08
C VAL A 196 -2.32 14.26 -8.79
N ARG A 197 -1.74 14.61 -7.66
CA ARG A 197 -2.40 14.56 -6.37
C ARG A 197 -2.25 15.90 -5.67
N GLN A 198 -3.37 16.46 -5.22
CA GLN A 198 -3.42 17.72 -4.50
C GLN A 198 -4.15 17.53 -3.18
N THR A 199 -3.56 17.99 -2.07
CA THR A 199 -4.22 18.00 -0.76
C THR A 199 -4.04 19.33 -0.04
N TYR A 200 -4.95 19.58 0.90
CA TYR A 200 -4.85 20.65 1.86
C TYR A 200 -5.08 20.12 3.27
N THR A 201 -4.16 20.44 4.17
CA THR A 201 -4.25 20.09 5.58
C THR A 201 -4.66 21.32 6.38
N ALA A 202 -5.81 21.23 7.05
CA ALA A 202 -6.30 22.22 8.00
C ALA A 202 -6.01 21.73 9.42
N GLU A 203 -5.24 22.50 10.17
CA GLU A 203 -5.02 22.23 11.59
C GLU A 203 -6.17 22.81 12.42
N HIS A 204 -6.53 22.12 13.51
CA HIS A 204 -7.55 22.54 14.44
C HIS A 204 -7.21 22.06 15.86
N GLU A 205 -7.91 22.58 16.88
CA GLU A 205 -7.71 22.15 18.25
C GLU A 205 -7.95 20.64 18.39
N GLY A 206 -6.93 19.90 18.85
CA GLY A 206 -6.96 18.45 19.06
C GLY A 206 -6.58 17.59 17.84
N GLY A 207 -6.22 18.19 16.69
CA GLY A 207 -5.79 17.41 15.53
C GLY A 207 -5.72 18.19 14.22
N GLN A 208 -5.86 17.45 13.12
CA GLN A 208 -5.80 18.00 11.76
C GLN A 208 -6.74 17.24 10.84
N THR A 209 -7.14 17.87 9.74
CA THR A 209 -7.91 17.25 8.67
C THR A 209 -7.26 17.57 7.34
N THR A 210 -6.90 16.51 6.61
CA THR A 210 -6.38 16.58 5.24
C THR A 210 -7.47 16.12 4.29
N PHE A 211 -7.77 16.90 3.27
CA PHE A 211 -8.66 16.51 2.19
C PHE A 211 -8.02 16.79 0.85
N GLY A 212 -8.37 16.02 -0.15
CA GLY A 212 -7.78 16.19 -1.47
C GLY A 212 -8.41 15.37 -2.56
N GLY A 213 -7.80 15.48 -3.73
CA GLY A 213 -8.14 14.71 -4.92
C GLY A 213 -6.90 14.23 -5.65
N SER A 214 -7.09 13.17 -6.40
CA SER A 214 -6.06 12.54 -7.22
C SER A 214 -6.62 12.19 -8.59
N VAL A 215 -5.79 12.32 -9.61
CA VAL A 215 -6.07 11.84 -10.96
C VAL A 215 -4.86 11.11 -11.50
N GLN A 216 -5.13 10.05 -12.25
CA GLN A 216 -4.14 9.20 -12.93
C GLN A 216 -4.62 8.96 -14.36
N TYR A 217 -3.70 9.05 -15.30
CA TYR A 217 -3.88 8.63 -16.68
C TYR A 217 -2.63 7.88 -17.12
N GLY A 218 -2.80 6.73 -17.74
CA GLY A 218 -1.73 5.90 -18.26
C GLY A 218 -2.11 5.22 -19.55
N GLN A 219 -1.15 4.57 -20.18
CA GLN A 219 -1.33 3.75 -21.37
C GLN A 219 -1.15 2.28 -21.01
N ILE A 220 -1.90 1.41 -21.71
CA ILE A 220 -1.79 -0.05 -21.59
C ILE A 220 -1.30 -0.59 -22.93
N TYR A 221 -0.05 -1.02 -22.98
CA TYR A 221 0.54 -1.60 -24.18
C TYR A 221 0.21 -3.10 -24.27
N ASN A 222 -0.24 -3.56 -25.43
CA ASN A 222 -0.46 -4.97 -25.71
C ASN A 222 0.79 -5.58 -26.34
N ASN A 223 1.51 -6.41 -25.60
CA ASN A 223 2.77 -7.05 -26.00
C ASN A 223 2.64 -8.02 -27.18
N LYS A 224 1.42 -8.46 -27.52
CA LYS A 224 1.15 -9.41 -28.61
C LYS A 224 0.82 -8.70 -29.93
N THR A 225 0.04 -7.63 -29.86
CA THR A 225 -0.46 -6.95 -31.05
C THR A 225 0.30 -5.64 -31.35
N GLY A 226 0.96 -5.05 -30.34
CA GLY A 226 1.62 -3.76 -30.42
C GLY A 226 0.66 -2.57 -30.34
N ASN A 227 -0.63 -2.80 -30.15
CA ASN A 227 -1.61 -1.74 -29.95
C ASN A 227 -1.58 -1.21 -28.53
N THR A 228 -2.08 0.01 -28.32
CA THR A 228 -2.10 0.68 -27.03
C THR A 228 -3.52 1.07 -26.68
N GLY A 229 -3.95 0.68 -25.48
CA GLY A 229 -5.14 1.16 -24.81
C GLY A 229 -4.79 2.18 -23.74
N ASP A 230 -5.78 2.58 -22.96
CA ASP A 230 -5.67 3.64 -21.96
C ASP A 230 -6.13 3.17 -20.58
N SER A 231 -5.61 3.80 -19.54
CA SER A 231 -6.11 3.65 -18.18
C SER A 231 -6.31 5.01 -17.53
N TYR A 232 -7.33 5.15 -16.69
CA TYR A 232 -7.54 6.34 -15.89
C TYR A 232 -8.16 6.02 -14.55
N ALA A 233 -7.84 6.86 -13.57
CA ALA A 233 -8.48 6.83 -12.27
C ALA A 233 -8.60 8.24 -11.69
N ALA A 234 -9.63 8.43 -10.85
CA ALA A 234 -9.80 9.65 -10.08
C ALA A 234 -10.30 9.30 -8.68
N ALA A 235 -9.83 10.04 -7.66
CA ALA A 235 -10.25 9.85 -6.28
C ALA A 235 -10.46 11.18 -5.56
N LEU A 236 -11.43 11.17 -4.65
CA LEU A 236 -11.58 12.16 -3.57
C LEU A 236 -11.32 11.46 -2.24
N HIS A 237 -10.57 12.11 -1.37
CA HIS A 237 -10.15 11.49 -0.12
C HIS A 237 -10.04 12.48 1.04
N LEU A 238 -10.20 11.94 2.24
CA LEU A 238 -10.10 12.66 3.51
C LEU A 238 -9.38 11.79 4.53
N ASP A 239 -8.47 12.39 5.30
CA ASP A 239 -7.86 11.83 6.50
C ASP A 239 -7.97 12.86 7.63
N SER A 240 -8.69 12.53 8.69
CA SER A 240 -8.95 13.44 9.82
C SER A 240 -8.54 12.79 11.14
N SER A 241 -7.75 13.50 11.92
CA SER A 241 -7.38 13.09 13.27
C SER A 241 -7.94 14.09 14.31
N TYR A 242 -8.48 13.55 15.41
CA TYR A 242 -9.01 14.35 16.52
C TYR A 242 -8.90 13.59 17.84
N ASN A 243 -8.12 14.11 18.78
CA ASN A 243 -7.96 13.56 20.13
C ASN A 243 -7.72 12.03 20.15
N GLY A 244 -6.85 11.54 19.27
CA GLY A 244 -6.51 10.12 19.11
C GLY A 244 -7.52 9.29 18.32
N TRP A 245 -8.64 9.86 17.85
CA TRP A 245 -9.45 9.29 16.78
C TRP A 245 -8.82 9.58 15.43
N ASN A 246 -9.03 8.69 14.47
CA ASN A 246 -8.71 8.90 13.07
C ASN A 246 -9.88 8.40 12.22
N LEU A 247 -10.26 9.18 11.21
CA LEU A 247 -11.26 8.84 10.20
C LEU A 247 -10.63 9.02 8.83
N GLN A 248 -10.64 7.95 8.02
CA GLN A 248 -10.24 8.00 6.63
C GLN A 248 -11.44 7.67 5.74
N LEU A 249 -11.66 8.49 4.72
CA LEU A 249 -12.67 8.28 3.70
C LEU A 249 -12.02 8.40 2.32
N GLN A 250 -12.43 7.53 1.40
CA GLN A 250 -12.02 7.63 -0.01
C GLN A 250 -13.14 7.11 -0.90
N ALA A 251 -13.40 7.85 -1.99
CA ALA A 251 -14.21 7.40 -3.11
C ALA A 251 -13.38 7.55 -4.37
N MET A 252 -13.33 6.51 -5.20
CA MET A 252 -12.58 6.50 -6.44
C MET A 252 -13.35 5.79 -7.55
N GLN A 253 -13.00 6.13 -8.78
CA GLN A 253 -13.39 5.40 -9.98
C GLN A 253 -12.15 5.11 -10.82
N TYR A 254 -12.20 4.02 -11.58
CA TYR A 254 -11.11 3.60 -12.46
C TYR A 254 -11.63 2.88 -13.70
N GLU A 255 -10.81 2.88 -14.74
CA GLU A 255 -11.01 2.07 -15.95
C GLU A 255 -9.66 1.69 -16.56
N TYR A 256 -9.54 0.39 -16.90
CA TYR A 256 -8.46 -0.20 -17.69
C TYR A 256 -9.04 -0.60 -19.05
N ASP A 257 -8.94 0.26 -20.06
CA ASP A 257 -9.39 0.01 -21.43
C ASP A 257 -8.22 -0.58 -22.25
N ALA A 258 -8.00 -1.89 -22.11
CA ALA A 258 -6.89 -2.59 -22.76
C ALA A 258 -7.21 -2.90 -24.21
N ALA A 259 -6.34 -2.45 -25.14
CA ALA A 259 -6.47 -2.75 -26.55
C ALA A 259 -6.39 -4.26 -26.84
N ASP A 260 -7.25 -4.73 -27.74
CA ASP A 260 -7.32 -6.15 -28.18
C ASP A 260 -7.49 -7.16 -27.04
N SER A 261 -8.23 -6.75 -26.02
CA SER A 261 -8.57 -7.61 -24.89
C SER A 261 -9.43 -8.81 -25.33
N VAL A 262 -9.16 -9.99 -24.78
CA VAL A 262 -10.00 -11.20 -25.01
C VAL A 262 -11.36 -11.03 -24.35
N ASP A 263 -11.41 -10.35 -23.21
CA ASP A 263 -12.61 -9.98 -22.47
C ASP A 263 -12.42 -8.56 -21.92
N SER A 264 -13.22 -7.63 -22.42
CA SER A 264 -13.15 -6.22 -22.01
C SER A 264 -13.69 -5.95 -20.61
N ASN A 265 -14.40 -6.90 -20.00
CA ASN A 265 -15.00 -6.73 -18.68
C ASN A 265 -13.99 -6.97 -17.54
N LYS A 266 -12.85 -7.57 -17.83
CA LYS A 266 -11.85 -7.92 -16.82
C LYS A 266 -10.42 -7.74 -17.31
N ILE A 267 -9.48 -7.59 -16.36
CA ILE A 267 -8.06 -7.49 -16.64
C ILE A 267 -7.28 -8.34 -15.63
N GLY A 268 -6.14 -8.89 -16.07
CA GLY A 268 -5.24 -9.68 -15.23
C GLY A 268 -4.23 -8.81 -14.51
N VAL A 269 -4.06 -9.06 -13.21
CA VAL A 269 -3.09 -8.37 -12.35
C VAL A 269 -2.28 -9.35 -11.53
N SER A 270 -1.18 -8.87 -10.95
CA SER A 270 -0.35 -9.67 -10.03
C SER A 270 0.14 -8.87 -8.84
N VAL A 271 0.29 -9.56 -7.70
CA VAL A 271 0.85 -9.03 -6.44
C VAL A 271 1.51 -10.14 -5.63
N VAL A 272 2.68 -9.92 -5.06
CA VAL A 272 3.39 -10.85 -4.15
C VAL A 272 3.34 -12.32 -4.60
N SER A 273 3.72 -12.59 -5.84
CA SER A 273 3.70 -13.91 -6.52
C SER A 273 2.31 -14.50 -6.77
N TRP A 274 1.25 -13.74 -6.63
CA TRP A 274 -0.13 -14.16 -6.88
C TRP A 274 -0.71 -13.42 -8.08
N GLN A 275 -1.39 -14.13 -8.98
CA GLN A 275 -2.10 -13.58 -10.13
C GLN A 275 -3.59 -13.75 -9.92
N TYR A 276 -4.36 -12.75 -10.29
CA TYR A 276 -5.83 -12.76 -10.21
C TYR A 276 -6.45 -11.80 -11.22
N GLU A 277 -7.75 -11.87 -11.34
CA GLU A 277 -8.52 -11.04 -12.26
C GLU A 277 -9.30 -9.98 -11.49
N ILE A 278 -9.40 -8.78 -12.05
CA ILE A 278 -10.25 -7.71 -11.53
C ILE A 278 -11.21 -7.22 -12.60
N ALA A 279 -12.35 -6.68 -12.21
CA ALA A 279 -13.20 -5.96 -13.16
C ALA A 279 -12.41 -4.81 -13.77
N SER A 280 -12.46 -4.66 -15.09
CA SER A 280 -11.67 -3.65 -15.81
C SER A 280 -12.09 -2.22 -15.51
N LYS A 281 -13.33 -2.03 -15.01
CA LYS A 281 -13.90 -0.73 -14.67
C LYS A 281 -14.79 -0.82 -13.45
N GLY A 282 -14.77 0.22 -12.61
CA GLY A 282 -15.61 0.29 -11.43
C GLY A 282 -15.34 1.47 -10.52
N GLN A 283 -16.04 1.46 -9.40
CA GLN A 283 -15.86 2.41 -8.31
C GLN A 283 -15.44 1.66 -7.04
N ALA A 284 -14.59 2.29 -6.22
CA ALA A 284 -14.24 1.77 -4.90
C ALA A 284 -14.43 2.84 -3.82
N TYR A 285 -14.93 2.38 -2.69
CA TYR A 285 -15.23 3.21 -1.53
C TYR A 285 -14.56 2.63 -0.31
N SER A 286 -13.91 3.48 0.49
CA SER A 286 -13.30 3.10 1.76
C SER A 286 -13.76 4.02 2.88
N ALA A 287 -14.07 3.43 4.04
CA ALA A 287 -14.45 4.16 5.24
C ALA A 287 -13.83 3.48 6.46
N ASN A 288 -12.83 4.13 7.06
CA ASN A 288 -12.01 3.57 8.12
C ASN A 288 -12.05 4.48 9.34
N ILE A 289 -12.24 3.90 10.51
CA ILE A 289 -12.22 4.59 11.78
C ILE A 289 -11.26 3.90 12.74
N ALA A 290 -10.45 4.67 13.44
CA ALA A 290 -9.52 4.14 14.44
C ALA A 290 -9.51 5.02 15.71
N LYS A 291 -9.15 4.40 16.83
CA LYS A 291 -8.86 5.07 18.09
C LYS A 291 -7.55 4.58 18.68
N THR A 292 -6.64 5.51 18.94
CA THR A 292 -5.35 5.22 19.60
C THR A 292 -5.44 5.53 21.09
N PHE A 293 -5.06 4.55 21.90
CA PHE A 293 -4.91 4.64 23.34
C PHE A 293 -3.41 4.61 23.66
N LYS A 294 -2.90 5.69 24.27
CA LYS A 294 -1.51 5.76 24.74
C LYS A 294 -1.39 5.10 26.11
N THR A 295 -0.29 4.37 26.36
CA THR A 295 0.05 3.72 27.61
C THR A 295 1.50 4.03 27.98
N ASP A 296 1.93 3.72 29.21
CA ASP A 296 3.33 3.92 29.64
C ASP A 296 4.34 3.03 28.91
N TRP A 297 3.89 1.93 28.30
CA TRP A 297 4.74 0.97 27.58
C TRP A 297 4.62 1.06 26.05
N GLY A 298 3.70 1.90 25.53
CA GLY A 298 3.51 2.05 24.10
C GLY A 298 2.10 2.54 23.74
N SER A 299 1.45 1.90 22.76
CA SER A 299 0.09 2.28 22.37
C SER A 299 -0.71 1.07 21.84
N VAL A 300 -2.04 1.19 21.96
CA VAL A 300 -3.00 0.30 21.30
C VAL A 300 -3.88 1.13 20.39
N LYS A 301 -3.90 0.81 19.08
CA LYS A 301 -4.79 1.42 18.09
C LYS A 301 -5.82 0.40 17.65
N CYS A 302 -7.09 0.58 18.03
CA CYS A 302 -8.19 -0.27 17.57
C CYS A 302 -8.93 0.41 16.42
N TYR A 303 -9.39 -0.37 15.44
CA TYR A 303 -9.93 0.12 14.18
C TYR A 303 -11.01 -0.79 13.59
N ASN A 304 -11.78 -0.19 12.70
CA ASN A 304 -12.59 -0.86 11.69
C ASN A 304 -12.29 -0.24 10.34
N ASP A 305 -11.88 -1.08 9.38
CA ASP A 305 -11.62 -0.72 7.99
C ASP A 305 -12.68 -1.39 7.13
N PHE A 306 -13.44 -0.60 6.37
CA PHE A 306 -14.46 -1.09 5.43
C PHE A 306 -14.14 -0.64 4.01
N GLY A 307 -14.21 -1.58 3.06
CA GLY A 307 -14.07 -1.35 1.63
C GLY A 307 -15.21 -2.00 0.85
N LEU A 308 -15.65 -1.30 -0.19
CA LEU A 308 -16.62 -1.75 -1.19
C LEU A 308 -16.06 -1.42 -2.58
N MET A 309 -16.06 -2.40 -3.49
CA MET A 309 -15.85 -2.21 -4.91
C MET A 309 -17.12 -2.59 -5.66
N THR A 310 -17.56 -1.73 -6.58
CA THR A 310 -18.71 -1.93 -7.43
C THR A 310 -18.26 -1.92 -8.90
N PRO A 311 -18.36 -3.05 -9.64
CA PRO A 311 -18.02 -3.10 -11.05
C PRO A 311 -18.98 -2.25 -11.90
N ASP A 312 -18.46 -1.67 -12.99
CA ASP A 312 -19.22 -0.86 -13.95
C ASP A 312 -18.89 -1.34 -15.38
N VAL A 313 -19.01 -2.65 -15.59
CA VAL A 313 -18.72 -3.35 -16.84
C VAL A 313 -20.03 -3.73 -17.56
N ASP A 314 -19.93 -4.14 -18.83
CA ASP A 314 -21.10 -4.46 -19.65
C ASP A 314 -21.80 -5.78 -19.23
N ASP A 315 -21.05 -6.69 -18.60
CA ASP A 315 -21.61 -7.97 -18.12
C ASP A 315 -22.29 -7.79 -16.75
N SER A 316 -23.61 -7.85 -16.75
CA SER A 316 -24.43 -7.68 -15.54
C SER A 316 -24.33 -8.83 -14.52
N SER A 317 -23.57 -9.88 -14.80
CA SER A 317 -23.29 -10.95 -13.84
C SER A 317 -22.16 -10.59 -12.84
N TYR A 318 -21.41 -9.53 -13.14
CA TYR A 318 -20.36 -9.03 -12.24
C TYR A 318 -20.96 -8.46 -10.97
N ASP A 319 -20.37 -8.76 -9.83
CA ASP A 319 -20.92 -8.41 -8.51
C ASP A 319 -19.90 -7.67 -7.63
N ASN A 320 -20.41 -7.02 -6.60
CA ASN A 320 -19.64 -6.23 -5.67
C ASN A 320 -18.62 -7.08 -4.88
N SER A 321 -17.43 -6.54 -4.69
CA SER A 321 -16.49 -7.07 -3.70
C SER A 321 -16.48 -6.23 -2.44
N MET A 322 -16.48 -6.89 -1.28
CA MET A 322 -16.48 -6.22 0.01
C MET A 322 -15.44 -6.81 0.96
N GLN A 323 -14.83 -5.95 1.76
CA GLN A 323 -13.93 -6.34 2.84
C GLN A 323 -14.20 -5.50 4.08
N ASN A 324 -14.30 -6.15 5.24
CA ASN A 324 -14.34 -5.48 6.53
C ASN A 324 -13.32 -6.09 7.48
N VAL A 325 -12.48 -5.24 8.05
CA VAL A 325 -11.46 -5.66 9.01
C VAL A 325 -11.66 -4.91 10.32
N THR A 326 -11.94 -5.64 11.39
CA THR A 326 -11.98 -5.08 12.75
C THR A 326 -10.80 -5.63 13.53
N GLY A 327 -10.01 -4.75 14.11
CA GLY A 327 -8.80 -5.19 14.79
C GLY A 327 -8.20 -4.18 15.74
N CYS A 328 -7.07 -4.58 16.33
CA CYS A 328 -6.23 -3.69 17.13
C CYS A 328 -4.75 -3.93 16.79
N ALA A 329 -4.00 -2.85 16.69
CA ALA A 329 -2.55 -2.84 16.59
C ALA A 329 -1.92 -2.44 17.92
N VAL A 330 -0.95 -3.22 18.38
CA VAL A 330 -0.21 -3.00 19.62
C VAL A 330 1.23 -2.63 19.27
N SER A 331 1.68 -1.45 19.69
CA SER A 331 3.05 -0.97 19.56
C SER A 331 3.73 -0.95 20.91
N ALA A 332 4.82 -1.71 21.06
CA ALA A 332 5.58 -1.81 22.32
C ALA A 332 7.09 -1.89 22.05
N GLY A 333 7.83 -0.82 22.32
CA GLY A 333 9.25 -0.74 21.96
C GLY A 333 9.47 -1.01 20.46
N PRO A 334 10.34 -1.97 20.10
CA PRO A 334 10.61 -2.31 18.70
C PRO A 334 9.57 -3.25 18.08
N THR A 335 8.52 -3.66 18.83
CA THR A 335 7.51 -4.61 18.33
C THR A 335 6.23 -3.92 17.90
N TYR A 336 5.63 -4.47 16.83
CA TYR A 336 4.32 -4.06 16.33
C TYR A 336 3.51 -5.31 16.01
N THR A 337 2.34 -5.44 16.64
CA THR A 337 1.48 -6.62 16.49
C THR A 337 0.09 -6.17 16.07
N MET A 338 -0.42 -6.69 14.96
CA MET A 338 -1.80 -6.50 14.52
C MET A 338 -2.61 -7.77 14.75
N ILE A 339 -3.81 -7.63 15.28
CA ILE A 339 -4.76 -8.71 15.53
C ILE A 339 -6.04 -8.33 14.79
N ASP A 340 -6.34 -9.05 13.71
CA ASP A 340 -7.39 -8.72 12.78
C ASP A 340 -8.45 -9.83 12.70
N PHE A 341 -9.71 -9.44 12.79
CA PHE A 341 -10.85 -10.22 12.36
C PHE A 341 -11.31 -9.69 11.00
N VAL A 342 -11.13 -10.51 9.97
CA VAL A 342 -11.38 -10.15 8.57
C VAL A 342 -12.63 -10.84 8.08
N MET A 343 -13.48 -10.10 7.41
CA MET A 343 -14.66 -10.59 6.70
C MET A 343 -14.54 -10.16 5.23
N GLY A 344 -14.64 -11.11 4.30
CA GLY A 344 -14.62 -10.87 2.87
C GLY A 344 -15.88 -11.42 2.19
N LYS A 345 -16.31 -10.77 1.13
CA LYS A 345 -17.34 -11.23 0.21
C LYS A 345 -16.87 -10.92 -1.21
N ASN A 346 -16.85 -11.95 -2.08
CA ASN A 346 -16.42 -11.82 -3.48
C ASN A 346 -15.04 -11.12 -3.61
N MET A 347 -14.08 -11.45 -2.74
CA MET A 347 -12.85 -10.67 -2.55
C MET A 347 -11.63 -11.56 -2.50
N THR A 348 -10.60 -11.26 -3.30
CA THR A 348 -9.32 -11.96 -3.25
C THR A 348 -8.71 -11.95 -1.85
N PHE A 349 -7.95 -12.98 -1.50
CA PHE A 349 -7.25 -13.23 -0.22
C PHE A 349 -8.14 -13.36 1.02
N SER A 350 -9.35 -12.84 1.05
CA SER A 350 -10.24 -12.85 2.21
C SER A 350 -11.45 -13.78 2.08
N THR A 351 -11.61 -14.47 0.94
CA THR A 351 -12.65 -15.47 0.69
C THR A 351 -12.07 -16.81 0.25
N ALA A 352 -12.89 -17.86 0.21
CA ALA A 352 -12.52 -19.19 -0.30
C ALA A 352 -12.12 -19.13 -1.78
N ASN A 353 -12.83 -18.31 -2.54
CA ASN A 353 -12.60 -18.04 -3.96
C ASN A 353 -11.75 -16.77 -4.07
N ASN A 354 -10.44 -16.92 -4.02
CA ASN A 354 -9.48 -15.84 -3.81
C ASN A 354 -8.73 -15.39 -5.07
N ASP A 355 -9.30 -15.59 -6.25
CA ASP A 355 -8.66 -15.34 -7.55
C ASP A 355 -9.25 -14.15 -8.33
N HIS A 356 -10.04 -13.27 -7.66
CA HIS A 356 -10.64 -12.13 -8.34
C HIS A 356 -11.12 -11.00 -7.40
N VAL A 357 -11.43 -9.83 -8.00
CA VAL A 357 -12.14 -8.71 -7.38
C VAL A 357 -13.17 -8.15 -8.38
N GLY A 358 -14.45 -8.09 -7.97
CA GLY A 358 -15.51 -7.52 -8.78
C GLY A 358 -16.01 -8.40 -9.93
N LEU A 359 -15.64 -9.67 -9.99
CA LEU A 359 -16.11 -10.63 -10.99
C LEU A 359 -17.43 -11.29 -10.54
N PRO A 360 -18.08 -12.13 -11.40
CA PRO A 360 -19.27 -12.87 -11.02
C PRO A 360 -19.08 -13.67 -9.74
N GLU A 361 -19.97 -13.47 -8.78
CA GLU A 361 -19.88 -14.11 -7.47
C GLU A 361 -20.30 -15.59 -7.54
N MET A 362 -19.55 -16.48 -6.87
CA MET A 362 -19.86 -17.91 -6.80
C MET A 362 -20.60 -18.31 -5.53
N GLY A 363 -20.92 -17.37 -4.64
CA GLY A 363 -21.67 -17.58 -3.39
C GLY A 363 -21.97 -16.27 -2.70
N ASP A 364 -23.04 -16.23 -1.89
CA ASP A 364 -23.56 -15.00 -1.26
C ASP A 364 -23.12 -14.84 0.21
N ASP A 365 -22.27 -15.74 0.70
CA ASP A 365 -21.85 -15.78 2.10
C ASP A 365 -20.60 -14.92 2.36
N TRP A 366 -20.52 -14.38 3.57
CA TRP A 366 -19.32 -13.76 4.09
C TRP A 366 -18.34 -14.79 4.64
N ASP A 367 -17.18 -14.92 4.04
CA ASP A 367 -16.07 -15.68 4.56
C ASP A 367 -15.34 -14.91 5.67
N LYS A 368 -14.81 -15.63 6.66
CA LYS A 368 -14.18 -15.04 7.84
C LYS A 368 -12.81 -15.64 8.10
N ARG A 369 -11.91 -14.80 8.61
CA ARG A 369 -10.62 -15.26 9.08
C ARG A 369 -10.10 -14.42 10.25
N VAL A 370 -9.25 -15.02 11.07
CA VAL A 370 -8.46 -14.33 12.07
C VAL A 370 -7.02 -14.27 11.58
N ASN A 371 -6.39 -13.12 11.73
CA ASN A 371 -5.01 -12.89 11.35
C ASN A 371 -4.26 -12.20 12.50
N ILE A 372 -3.09 -12.72 12.86
CA ILE A 372 -2.21 -12.07 13.84
C ILE A 372 -0.85 -11.90 13.17
N ASN A 373 -0.46 -10.66 12.95
CA ASN A 373 0.85 -10.33 12.40
C ASN A 373 1.73 -9.74 13.51
N PHE A 374 2.85 -10.38 13.78
CA PHE A 374 3.84 -9.92 14.76
C PHE A 374 5.12 -9.51 14.02
N GLY A 375 5.56 -8.26 14.25
CA GLY A 375 6.78 -7.70 13.69
C GLY A 375 7.74 -7.18 14.75
N TYR A 376 9.04 -7.42 14.52
CA TYR A 376 10.14 -6.75 15.19
C TYR A 376 10.84 -5.82 14.20
N TYR A 377 11.05 -4.57 14.59
CA TYR A 377 11.62 -3.50 13.76
C TYR A 377 12.88 -2.93 14.41
N PHE A 378 13.88 -2.60 13.62
CA PHE A 378 15.17 -2.05 14.09
C PHE A 378 15.69 -0.94 13.19
#